data_8f8cc410a763e68649ab43124315b0f6
#
_entry.id   8f8cc410a763e68649ab43124315b0f6
#
_cell.length_a   1.000
_cell.length_b   1.000
_cell.length_c   1.000
_cell.angle_alpha   90.00
_cell.angle_beta   90.00
_cell.angle_gamma   90.00
#
_symmetry.space_group_name_H-M   'P 1'
#
loop_
_entity.id
_entity.type
_entity.pdbx_description
1 polymer ?
#
loop_
_entity_poly.entity_id
_entity_poly.type
_entity_poly.pdbx_seq_one_letter_code
_entity_poly.pdbx_strand_id
1 'polypeptide(L)'
;MKKHLILILLVLITVTTFVYAGELSDLSELSDNQSELDSLAEDDGLDGLSDDESTEDLGDDLASDDMADMEDSDDEADSDDESQGSVQFNGYLKALTYAKSTHYSNETWAAFQTMKANSLKSPDHQDSNTVSDVGARFQLRMEGYLGDKAKLFSAVNIDFNDAAENNSTEETDKGSNNGNLRLVEAFIELYAGNSVIKVGPQLMTWGFMEGFEVPTDRVNARDYTYNSTEYEDSKLPANGILFQQPIGDTKLELLYIPVAKTDIQPAYSDYYFQGEDDNPEKKLANAKFAYRLLDSWGDLDWALSYVAMVDPQPDLGIDSNGLYVRKYHQVRSPGLDLQYSFNSWLAKVAYVEYHTEDKAGENMFVKNYWKKYLVGGEFFVSGNTINFYAGQTIVDKFEAENTTQALVNSLIGQSREVTNFISGHISANFLTGNALNITLLGAGYYDEDNIPVQKNLKLTSKYTISNGLDVLVSPSFYELADNRFYNLQTEVKYSF
;
A
#
# COMPACT_ATOMS: atom_id res chain seq x y z
N MET A 1 -4.41 -24.16 22.81
CA MET A 1 -5.35 -24.00 21.70
C MET A 1 -6.70 -23.40 22.11
N LYS A 2 -7.54 -24.01 22.99
CA LYS A 2 -8.87 -23.45 23.32
C LYS A 2 -8.86 -22.01 23.86
N LYS A 3 -7.87 -21.60 24.68
CA LYS A 3 -7.77 -20.24 25.22
C LYS A 3 -7.43 -19.18 24.14
N HIS A 4 -6.64 -19.54 23.14
CA HIS A 4 -6.26 -18.65 22.06
C HIS A 4 -7.40 -18.47 21.04
N LEU A 5 -8.17 -19.52 20.78
CA LEU A 5 -9.36 -19.44 19.93
C LEU A 5 -10.42 -18.50 20.54
N ILE A 6 -10.59 -18.54 21.87
CA ILE A 6 -11.51 -17.64 22.60
C ILE A 6 -11.04 -16.18 22.52
N LEU A 7 -9.72 -15.93 22.59
CA LEU A 7 -9.17 -14.57 22.46
C LEU A 7 -9.35 -14.02 21.04
N ILE A 8 -9.12 -14.84 20.02
CA ILE A 8 -9.37 -14.46 18.61
C ILE A 8 -10.84 -14.21 18.39
N LEU A 9 -11.72 -15.06 18.95
CA LEU A 9 -13.17 -14.87 18.85
C LEU A 9 -13.63 -13.61 19.61
N LEU A 10 -13.05 -13.30 20.76
CA LEU A 10 -13.32 -12.08 21.52
C LEU A 10 -12.84 -10.82 20.79
N VAL A 11 -11.66 -10.85 20.15
CA VAL A 11 -11.16 -9.74 19.31
C VAL A 11 -12.04 -9.56 18.08
N LEU A 12 -12.42 -10.65 17.40
CA LEU A 12 -13.38 -10.61 16.30
C LEU A 12 -14.75 -10.08 16.71
N ILE A 13 -15.28 -10.51 17.84
CA ILE A 13 -16.59 -10.04 18.38
C ILE A 13 -16.49 -8.58 18.81
N THR A 14 -15.39 -8.15 19.45
CA THR A 14 -15.23 -6.74 19.86
C THR A 14 -15.09 -5.83 18.64
N VAL A 15 -14.37 -6.26 17.61
CA VAL A 15 -14.22 -5.50 16.37
C VAL A 15 -15.55 -5.44 15.60
N THR A 16 -16.29 -6.55 15.51
CA THR A 16 -17.62 -6.56 14.88
C THR A 16 -18.62 -5.74 15.67
N THR A 17 -18.63 -5.79 17.00
CA THR A 17 -19.51 -4.93 17.82
C THR A 17 -19.14 -3.46 17.73
N PHE A 18 -17.86 -3.10 17.57
CA PHE A 18 -17.45 -1.70 17.38
C PHE A 18 -17.86 -1.15 16.00
N VAL A 19 -17.79 -1.98 14.95
CA VAL A 19 -18.24 -1.61 13.59
C VAL A 19 -19.77 -1.51 13.52
N TYR A 20 -20.50 -2.38 14.23
CA TYR A 20 -21.97 -2.39 14.25
C TYR A 20 -22.62 -1.52 15.34
N ALA A 21 -21.90 -1.10 16.37
CA ALA A 21 -22.45 -0.24 17.43
C ALA A 21 -22.84 1.17 16.94
N GLY A 22 -22.39 1.59 15.74
CA GLY A 22 -22.87 2.81 15.08
C GLY A 22 -24.23 2.65 14.40
N GLU A 23 -24.70 1.43 14.12
CA GLU A 23 -25.92 1.15 13.35
C GLU A 23 -27.10 0.62 14.18
N LEU A 24 -26.89 0.32 15.47
CA LEU A 24 -27.95 -0.26 16.32
C LEU A 24 -29.06 0.73 16.73
N SER A 25 -28.98 2.01 16.33
CA SER A 25 -30.08 2.97 16.55
C SER A 25 -31.18 2.90 15.48
N ASP A 26 -30.94 2.31 14.30
CA ASP A 26 -31.88 2.32 13.18
C ASP A 26 -32.58 0.97 12.89
N LEU A 27 -32.28 -0.08 13.70
CA LEU A 27 -32.92 -1.39 13.56
C LEU A 27 -34.37 -1.47 14.09
N SER A 28 -34.94 -0.37 14.58
CA SER A 28 -36.34 -0.34 15.00
C SER A 28 -37.36 -0.28 13.86
N GLU A 29 -36.92 0.00 12.62
CA GLU A 29 -37.80 0.04 11.44
C GLU A 29 -37.87 -1.28 10.64
N LEU A 30 -37.06 -2.30 11.00
CA LEU A 30 -37.08 -3.60 10.31
C LEU A 30 -38.02 -4.64 10.91
N SER A 31 -38.75 -4.32 11.97
CA SER A 31 -39.69 -5.26 12.59
C SER A 31 -41.05 -5.41 11.89
N ASP A 32 -41.36 -4.58 10.91
CA ASP A 32 -42.68 -4.60 10.25
C ASP A 32 -42.79 -5.45 8.98
N ASN A 33 -41.66 -6.03 8.49
CA ASN A 33 -41.64 -6.86 7.27
C ASN A 33 -41.56 -8.38 7.54
N GLN A 34 -41.77 -8.83 8.77
CA GLN A 34 -41.69 -10.26 9.11
C GLN A 34 -42.96 -11.07 8.69
N SER A 35 -44.01 -10.39 8.25
CA SER A 35 -45.27 -11.05 7.84
C SER A 35 -45.31 -11.52 6.39
N GLU A 36 -44.36 -11.16 5.55
CA GLU A 36 -44.28 -11.65 4.13
C GLU A 36 -43.38 -12.87 3.92
N LEU A 37 -42.55 -13.23 4.90
CA LEU A 37 -41.61 -14.37 4.77
C LEU A 37 -42.23 -15.71 5.25
N ASP A 38 -43.30 -15.68 6.03
CA ASP A 38 -43.97 -16.91 6.48
C ASP A 38 -44.91 -17.56 5.46
N SER A 39 -45.12 -16.92 4.29
CA SER A 39 -45.99 -17.46 3.24
C SER A 39 -45.30 -18.27 2.15
N LEU A 40 -43.96 -18.44 2.22
CA LEU A 40 -43.16 -19.17 1.19
C LEU A 40 -42.55 -20.48 1.69
N ALA A 41 -42.91 -20.94 2.88
CA ALA A 41 -42.33 -22.13 3.51
C ALA A 41 -43.27 -23.36 3.53
N GLU A 42 -44.30 -23.42 2.67
CA GLU A 42 -45.07 -24.64 2.46
C GLU A 42 -45.08 -24.96 0.98
N ASP A 43 -44.17 -25.81 0.47
CA ASP A 43 -44.47 -26.94 -0.42
C ASP A 43 -43.20 -27.75 -0.76
N ASP A 44 -43.44 -29.12 -0.83
CA ASP A 44 -42.64 -30.18 -1.44
C ASP A 44 -41.31 -30.58 -0.81
N GLY A 45 -41.21 -31.63 -0.04
CA GLY A 45 -41.42 -33.06 -0.28
C GLY A 45 -40.37 -33.67 -1.20
N LEU A 46 -39.25 -34.23 -0.60
CA LEU A 46 -38.47 -35.31 -1.20
C LEU A 46 -37.84 -36.16 -0.10
N ASP A 47 -38.53 -37.30 0.11
CA ASP A 47 -38.01 -38.50 0.77
C ASP A 47 -36.88 -39.16 -0.02
N GLY A 48 -35.92 -39.71 0.73
CA GLY A 48 -35.19 -40.90 0.33
C GLY A 48 -33.84 -40.71 -0.28
N LEU A 49 -32.82 -41.06 0.49
CA LEU A 49 -31.87 -42.11 0.11
C LEU A 49 -30.97 -42.44 1.33
N SER A 50 -31.01 -43.72 1.63
CA SER A 50 -30.39 -44.48 2.69
C SER A 50 -28.89 -44.65 2.55
N ASP A 51 -28.27 -44.75 3.68
CA ASP A 51 -27.14 -45.61 4.12
C ASP A 51 -26.29 -46.30 3.07
N ASP A 52 -24.99 -46.06 3.13
CA ASP A 52 -24.05 -47.18 3.09
C ASP A 52 -22.76 -46.85 3.87
N GLU A 53 -22.54 -47.71 4.86
CA GLU A 53 -21.28 -47.83 5.66
C GLU A 53 -20.20 -48.49 4.79
N SER A 54 -18.98 -48.02 4.88
CA SER A 54 -17.83 -48.90 4.90
C SER A 54 -16.63 -48.28 5.59
N THR A 55 -16.38 -48.72 6.80
CA THR A 55 -15.11 -48.67 7.54
C THR A 55 -14.08 -49.52 6.83
N GLU A 56 -12.91 -48.95 6.54
CA GLU A 56 -11.67 -49.73 6.45
C GLU A 56 -10.58 -49.11 7.34
N ASP A 57 -10.26 -49.92 8.28
CA ASP A 57 -9.20 -49.91 9.28
C ASP A 57 -7.87 -50.29 8.59
N LEU A 58 -6.81 -49.51 8.74
CA LEU A 58 -5.41 -49.93 8.58
C LEU A 58 -4.55 -49.07 9.52
N GLY A 59 -4.24 -49.54 10.72
CA GLY A 59 -3.12 -50.44 11.00
C GLY A 59 -1.88 -49.61 11.35
N ASP A 60 -1.66 -49.49 12.68
CA ASP A 60 -0.37 -49.20 13.36
C ASP A 60 0.81 -49.96 12.72
N ASP A 61 1.94 -49.31 12.69
CA ASP A 61 3.26 -49.77 13.18
C ASP A 61 4.40 -48.99 12.51
N LEU A 62 5.22 -48.34 13.25
CA LEU A 62 6.60 -48.72 13.53
C LEU A 62 7.36 -47.54 14.17
N ALA A 63 7.68 -47.82 15.40
CA ALA A 63 8.71 -47.10 16.14
C ALA A 63 10.09 -47.68 15.80
N SER A 64 11.07 -46.88 16.13
CA SER A 64 12.38 -47.22 16.71
C SER A 64 13.62 -46.83 15.92
N ASP A 65 14.38 -45.99 16.59
CA ASP A 65 15.82 -46.01 16.85
C ASP A 65 16.78 -46.43 15.72
N ASP A 66 17.69 -45.51 15.42
CA ASP A 66 19.10 -45.78 15.60
C ASP A 66 19.95 -44.50 15.49
N MET A 67 20.54 -44.11 16.63
CA MET A 67 21.76 -43.32 16.67
C MET A 67 22.92 -44.22 16.26
N ALA A 68 23.71 -43.82 15.29
CA ALA A 68 25.05 -44.36 15.10
C ALA A 68 26.01 -43.24 14.72
N ASP A 69 26.98 -43.09 15.58
CA ASP A 69 28.24 -42.38 15.37
C ASP A 69 28.86 -42.72 14.01
N MET A 70 29.32 -41.72 13.31
CA MET A 70 30.40 -41.93 12.32
C MET A 70 31.46 -40.84 12.44
N GLU A 71 32.63 -41.37 12.66
CA GLU A 71 33.93 -40.78 12.87
C GLU A 71 34.41 -39.92 11.68
N ASP A 72 35.26 -38.98 12.04
CA ASP A 72 36.17 -38.23 11.17
C ASP A 72 36.83 -39.10 10.10
N SER A 73 36.71 -38.68 8.87
CA SER A 73 37.69 -39.03 7.83
C SER A 73 37.99 -37.75 7.03
N ASP A 74 39.16 -37.18 7.35
CA ASP A 74 39.86 -36.23 6.50
C ASP A 74 40.16 -36.91 5.16
N ASP A 75 39.41 -36.59 4.14
CA ASP A 75 39.81 -36.75 2.75
C ASP A 75 39.72 -35.38 2.09
N GLU A 76 40.88 -34.72 1.96
CA GLU A 76 41.13 -33.62 1.04
C GLU A 76 40.90 -34.14 -0.38
N ALA A 77 39.68 -34.02 -0.85
CA ALA A 77 39.37 -34.11 -2.28
C ALA A 77 39.24 -32.67 -2.81
N ASP A 78 40.27 -32.25 -3.48
CA ASP A 78 40.26 -31.12 -4.45
C ASP A 78 39.13 -31.39 -5.46
N SER A 79 37.91 -30.97 -5.14
CA SER A 79 36.84 -30.89 -6.11
C SER A 79 36.72 -29.44 -6.54
N ASP A 80 37.18 -29.18 -7.77
CA ASP A 80 36.73 -28.04 -8.58
C ASP A 80 35.17 -28.12 -8.65
N ASP A 81 34.51 -27.67 -7.60
CA ASP A 81 33.09 -27.54 -7.55
C ASP A 81 32.72 -26.31 -8.38
N GLU A 82 32.50 -26.53 -9.69
CA GLU A 82 31.80 -25.60 -10.53
C GLU A 82 30.51 -25.22 -9.78
N SER A 83 30.46 -24.01 -9.26
CA SER A 83 29.31 -23.49 -8.51
C SER A 83 28.05 -23.61 -9.38
N GLN A 84 27.36 -24.73 -9.27
CA GLN A 84 26.06 -24.93 -9.88
C GLN A 84 25.13 -23.84 -9.32
N GLY A 85 24.61 -22.98 -10.21
CA GLY A 85 23.73 -21.91 -9.84
C GLY A 85 22.54 -22.44 -9.04
N SER A 86 22.40 -21.97 -7.80
CA SER A 86 21.26 -22.35 -6.95
C SER A 86 20.06 -21.48 -7.27
N VAL A 87 18.89 -22.09 -7.42
CA VAL A 87 17.61 -21.38 -7.55
C VAL A 87 16.78 -21.66 -6.33
N GLN A 88 16.35 -20.60 -5.66
CA GLN A 88 15.50 -20.66 -4.49
C GLN A 88 14.10 -20.13 -4.83
N PHE A 89 13.09 -20.80 -4.30
CA PHE A 89 11.71 -20.39 -4.41
C PHE A 89 11.16 -20.13 -3.02
N ASN A 90 10.42 -19.06 -2.86
CA ASN A 90 9.62 -18.77 -1.69
C ASN A 90 8.37 -18.00 -2.12
N GLY A 91 7.43 -17.84 -1.21
CA GLY A 91 6.23 -17.13 -1.55
C GLY A 91 5.19 -17.18 -0.45
N TYR A 92 3.97 -16.83 -0.82
CA TYR A 92 2.84 -16.97 0.09
C TYR A 92 1.53 -17.17 -0.65
N LEU A 93 0.59 -17.79 0.04
CA LEU A 93 -0.83 -17.78 -0.28
C LEU A 93 -1.54 -16.90 0.75
N LYS A 94 -2.34 -15.94 0.30
CA LYS A 94 -3.09 -15.02 1.13
C LYS A 94 -4.55 -15.01 0.71
N ALA A 95 -5.46 -15.26 1.65
CA ALA A 95 -6.88 -14.97 1.50
C ALA A 95 -7.19 -13.66 2.23
N LEU A 96 -7.99 -12.81 1.62
CA LEU A 96 -8.33 -11.50 2.17
C LEU A 96 -9.82 -11.18 2.01
N THR A 97 -10.35 -10.40 2.94
CA THR A 97 -11.68 -9.80 2.83
C THR A 97 -11.55 -8.33 3.21
N TYR A 98 -12.16 -7.48 2.43
CA TYR A 98 -12.18 -6.04 2.65
C TYR A 98 -13.62 -5.53 2.66
N ALA A 99 -14.02 -4.94 3.76
CA ALA A 99 -15.31 -4.28 3.92
C ALA A 99 -15.11 -2.78 4.07
N LYS A 100 -15.97 -1.99 3.45
CA LYS A 100 -15.93 -0.53 3.47
C LYS A 100 -17.29 0.05 3.83
N SER A 101 -17.31 1.01 4.73
CA SER A 101 -18.45 1.90 4.99
C SER A 101 -18.04 3.33 4.63
N THR A 102 -18.87 4.01 3.87
CA THR A 102 -18.61 5.37 3.41
C THR A 102 -19.80 6.25 3.81
N HIS A 103 -19.51 7.42 4.37
CA HIS A 103 -20.47 8.47 4.65
C HIS A 103 -19.96 9.78 4.06
N TYR A 104 -20.70 10.34 3.10
CA TYR A 104 -20.39 11.66 2.54
C TYR A 104 -21.07 12.76 3.33
N SER A 105 -20.36 13.86 3.58
CA SER A 105 -20.95 15.05 4.21
C SER A 105 -22.10 15.60 3.38
N ASN A 106 -23.03 16.34 4.00
CA ASN A 106 -24.17 16.94 3.29
C ASN A 106 -23.73 17.85 2.15
N GLU A 107 -22.62 18.57 2.29
CA GLU A 107 -22.09 19.47 1.28
C GLU A 107 -21.53 18.67 0.07
N THR A 108 -20.74 17.64 0.35
CA THR A 108 -20.21 16.74 -0.70
C THR A 108 -21.35 16.01 -1.40
N TRP A 109 -22.35 15.55 -0.66
CA TRP A 109 -23.51 14.89 -1.23
C TRP A 109 -24.33 15.81 -2.12
N ALA A 110 -24.56 17.07 -1.72
CA ALA A 110 -25.25 18.07 -2.57
C ALA A 110 -24.50 18.33 -3.87
N ALA A 111 -23.16 18.37 -3.81
CA ALA A 111 -22.34 18.50 -5.01
C ALA A 111 -22.53 17.29 -5.95
N PHE A 112 -22.50 16.05 -5.42
CA PHE A 112 -22.77 14.84 -6.22
C PHE A 112 -24.16 14.81 -6.83
N GLN A 113 -25.19 15.26 -6.10
CA GLN A 113 -26.55 15.38 -6.67
C GLN A 113 -26.60 16.39 -7.85
N THR A 114 -25.86 17.48 -7.75
CA THR A 114 -25.74 18.46 -8.83
C THR A 114 -25.02 17.85 -10.05
N MET A 115 -23.96 17.07 -9.83
CA MET A 115 -23.25 16.33 -10.89
C MET A 115 -24.20 15.33 -11.58
N LYS A 116 -24.97 14.57 -10.81
CA LYS A 116 -25.95 13.61 -11.31
C LYS A 116 -27.05 14.29 -12.15
N ALA A 117 -27.54 15.44 -11.72
CA ALA A 117 -28.52 16.23 -12.47
C ALA A 117 -27.97 16.70 -13.82
N ASN A 118 -26.66 16.89 -13.96
CA ASN A 118 -25.95 17.24 -15.20
C ASN A 118 -25.48 16.02 -15.99
N SER A 119 -25.98 14.81 -15.72
CA SER A 119 -25.60 13.55 -16.35
C SER A 119 -24.12 13.17 -16.17
N LEU A 120 -23.48 13.68 -15.14
CA LEU A 120 -22.12 13.33 -14.76
C LEU A 120 -22.13 12.16 -13.78
N LYS A 121 -21.05 11.36 -13.76
CA LYS A 121 -20.88 10.26 -12.81
C LYS A 121 -20.90 10.77 -11.38
N SER A 122 -21.58 10.08 -10.50
CA SER A 122 -21.63 10.37 -9.06
C SER A 122 -22.02 9.12 -8.29
N PRO A 123 -21.74 9.03 -6.98
CA PRO A 123 -22.23 7.96 -6.14
C PRO A 123 -23.76 7.88 -6.15
N ASP A 124 -24.32 6.69 -5.98
CA ASP A 124 -25.76 6.49 -5.92
C ASP A 124 -26.36 6.80 -4.56
N HIS A 125 -25.58 6.65 -3.49
CA HIS A 125 -26.01 6.81 -2.11
C HIS A 125 -25.05 7.68 -1.30
N GLN A 126 -25.58 8.47 -0.37
CA GLN A 126 -24.79 9.26 0.59
C GLN A 126 -24.04 8.35 1.57
N ASP A 127 -24.71 7.30 2.01
CA ASP A 127 -24.17 6.25 2.86
C ASP A 127 -24.10 4.95 2.07
N SER A 128 -22.99 4.24 2.17
CA SER A 128 -22.85 2.93 1.55
C SER A 128 -22.03 2.00 2.43
N ASN A 129 -22.52 0.77 2.57
CA ASN A 129 -21.82 -0.33 3.21
C ASN A 129 -21.60 -1.44 2.19
N THR A 130 -20.36 -1.73 1.90
CA THR A 130 -20.01 -2.72 0.89
C THR A 130 -18.94 -3.67 1.41
N VAL A 131 -19.09 -4.95 1.12
CA VAL A 131 -17.94 -5.87 1.08
C VAL A 131 -17.35 -5.69 -0.31
N SER A 132 -16.26 -4.95 -0.41
CA SER A 132 -15.73 -4.53 -1.70
C SER A 132 -14.78 -5.55 -2.31
N ASP A 133 -14.17 -6.40 -1.48
CA ASP A 133 -13.22 -7.41 -1.94
C ASP A 133 -13.29 -8.68 -1.09
N VAL A 134 -13.53 -9.81 -1.75
CA VAL A 134 -13.22 -11.14 -1.23
C VAL A 134 -12.27 -11.77 -2.23
N GLY A 135 -11.07 -12.05 -1.82
CA GLY A 135 -10.07 -12.50 -2.78
C GLY A 135 -8.99 -13.37 -2.19
N ALA A 136 -8.18 -13.90 -3.08
CA ALA A 136 -6.98 -14.62 -2.74
C ALA A 136 -5.81 -14.10 -3.58
N ARG A 137 -4.62 -14.11 -3.01
CA ARG A 137 -3.37 -13.84 -3.71
C ARG A 137 -2.41 -14.99 -3.52
N PHE A 138 -1.87 -15.45 -4.62
CA PHE A 138 -0.69 -16.29 -4.62
C PHE A 138 0.52 -15.45 -5.08
N GLN A 139 1.57 -15.39 -4.27
CA GLN A 139 2.84 -14.78 -4.68
C GLN A 139 3.90 -15.86 -4.77
N LEU A 140 4.61 -15.89 -5.89
CA LEU A 140 5.81 -16.68 -6.08
C LEU A 140 7.01 -15.75 -6.27
N ARG A 141 8.05 -15.98 -5.50
CA ARG A 141 9.37 -15.35 -5.65
C ARG A 141 10.38 -16.39 -6.08
N MET A 142 11.19 -16.03 -7.02
CA MET A 142 12.31 -16.83 -7.51
C MET A 142 13.59 -16.00 -7.38
N GLU A 143 14.60 -16.59 -6.81
CA GLU A 143 15.94 -16.03 -6.70
C GLU A 143 16.94 -17.04 -7.21
N GLY A 144 17.74 -16.66 -8.19
CA GLY A 144 18.74 -17.53 -8.81
C GLY A 144 20.08 -16.83 -8.94
N TYR A 145 21.14 -17.54 -8.62
CA TYR A 145 22.51 -17.04 -8.74
C TYR A 145 23.20 -17.69 -9.95
N LEU A 146 23.84 -16.86 -10.77
CA LEU A 146 24.66 -17.26 -11.92
C LEU A 146 26.12 -17.04 -11.57
N GLY A 147 26.67 -17.96 -10.80
CA GLY A 147 27.97 -17.80 -10.17
C GLY A 147 27.99 -16.60 -9.20
N ASP A 148 29.15 -15.98 -9.10
CA ASP A 148 29.42 -14.78 -8.27
C ASP A 148 29.13 -13.45 -8.97
N LYS A 149 28.71 -13.49 -10.24
CA LYS A 149 28.63 -12.30 -11.11
C LYS A 149 27.22 -11.79 -11.37
N ALA A 150 26.21 -12.63 -11.19
CA ALA A 150 24.86 -12.24 -11.47
C ALA A 150 23.83 -12.92 -10.57
N LYS A 151 22.77 -12.20 -10.26
CA LYS A 151 21.58 -12.68 -9.57
C LYS A 151 20.36 -12.38 -10.43
N LEU A 152 19.48 -13.36 -10.55
CA LEU A 152 18.14 -13.21 -11.10
C LEU A 152 17.14 -13.11 -9.96
N PHE A 153 16.23 -12.18 -10.06
CA PHE A 153 15.12 -12.07 -9.11
C PHE A 153 13.81 -11.90 -9.89
N SER A 154 12.76 -12.59 -9.44
CA SER A 154 11.41 -12.41 -9.95
C SER A 154 10.40 -12.60 -8.83
N ALA A 155 9.41 -11.73 -8.76
CA ALA A 155 8.25 -11.83 -7.89
C ALA A 155 6.97 -11.59 -8.69
N VAL A 156 6.08 -12.57 -8.67
CA VAL A 156 4.84 -12.56 -9.43
C VAL A 156 3.68 -12.79 -8.49
N ASN A 157 2.63 -11.97 -8.60
CA ASN A 157 1.36 -12.16 -7.93
C ASN A 157 0.32 -12.69 -8.91
N ILE A 158 -0.48 -13.64 -8.46
CA ILE A 158 -1.72 -14.04 -9.09
C ILE A 158 -2.82 -13.63 -8.13
N ASP A 159 -3.59 -12.62 -8.50
CA ASP A 159 -4.68 -12.06 -7.70
C ASP A 159 -6.02 -12.62 -8.22
N PHE A 160 -6.81 -13.17 -7.32
CA PHE A 160 -8.18 -13.61 -7.55
C PHE A 160 -9.06 -12.77 -6.63
N ASN A 161 -9.65 -11.70 -7.13
CA ASN A 161 -10.55 -10.85 -6.36
C ASN A 161 -11.66 -10.28 -7.24
N ASP A 162 -12.80 -10.01 -6.62
CA ASP A 162 -13.97 -9.43 -7.30
C ASP A 162 -13.74 -7.96 -7.70
N ALA A 163 -12.81 -7.25 -7.07
CA ALA A 163 -12.51 -5.85 -7.39
C ALA A 163 -11.72 -5.68 -8.69
N ALA A 164 -11.03 -6.71 -9.17
CA ALA A 164 -10.38 -6.69 -10.47
C ALA A 164 -11.38 -6.49 -11.63
N GLU A 165 -12.65 -6.81 -11.41
CA GLU A 165 -13.72 -6.60 -12.40
C GLU A 165 -14.11 -5.13 -12.57
N ASN A 166 -13.91 -4.29 -11.56
CA ASN A 166 -14.36 -2.89 -11.59
C ASN A 166 -13.37 -1.93 -12.24
N ASN A 167 -12.13 -2.36 -12.50
CA ASN A 167 -11.07 -1.51 -13.06
C ASN A 167 -10.80 -1.76 -14.55
N SER A 168 -11.46 -2.72 -15.20
CA SER A 168 -11.38 -2.88 -16.64
C SER A 168 -12.39 -1.95 -17.30
N THR A 169 -11.91 -0.93 -18.00
CA THR A 169 -12.74 -0.05 -18.85
C THR A 169 -13.31 -0.74 -20.10
N GLU A 170 -13.10 -2.03 -20.27
CA GLU A 170 -13.70 -2.80 -21.34
C GLU A 170 -14.89 -3.62 -20.81
N GLU A 171 -16.07 -3.32 -21.33
CA GLU A 171 -17.36 -4.00 -21.07
C GLU A 171 -17.42 -5.47 -21.51
N THR A 172 -16.30 -6.15 -21.67
CA THR A 172 -16.23 -7.53 -22.11
C THR A 172 -16.00 -8.47 -20.93
N ASP A 173 -17.03 -9.25 -20.64
CA ASP A 173 -17.10 -10.39 -19.71
C ASP A 173 -17.32 -10.06 -18.20
N LYS A 174 -18.52 -9.56 -17.89
CA LYS A 174 -19.13 -9.74 -16.58
C LYS A 174 -19.39 -11.25 -16.35
N GLY A 175 -18.53 -11.90 -15.58
CA GLY A 175 -18.81 -13.26 -15.12
C GLY A 175 -17.67 -14.28 -15.12
N SER A 176 -16.41 -13.90 -15.28
CA SER A 176 -15.32 -14.84 -15.08
C SER A 176 -14.46 -14.40 -13.86
N ASN A 177 -14.26 -15.31 -12.93
CA ASN A 177 -13.23 -15.21 -11.86
C ASN A 177 -11.84 -15.18 -12.55
N ASN A 178 -11.51 -14.09 -13.21
CA ASN A 178 -10.25 -13.95 -13.93
C ASN A 178 -9.15 -13.61 -12.94
N GLY A 179 -8.23 -14.55 -12.76
CA GLY A 179 -7.01 -14.32 -12.05
C GLY A 179 -6.20 -13.20 -12.76
N ASN A 180 -5.86 -12.17 -12.05
CA ASN A 180 -5.00 -11.09 -12.56
C ASN A 180 -3.53 -11.40 -12.26
N LEU A 181 -2.73 -11.58 -13.32
CA LEU A 181 -1.29 -11.81 -13.20
C LEU A 181 -0.56 -10.46 -13.12
N ARG A 182 0.06 -10.18 -11.99
CA ARG A 182 0.83 -8.95 -11.77
C ARG A 182 2.30 -9.26 -11.52
N LEU A 183 3.16 -8.75 -12.39
CA LEU A 183 4.59 -8.75 -12.15
C LEU A 183 4.92 -7.69 -11.10
N VAL A 184 5.40 -8.12 -9.93
CA VAL A 184 5.79 -7.23 -8.83
C VAL A 184 7.22 -6.75 -9.04
N GLU A 185 8.14 -7.67 -9.33
CA GLU A 185 9.53 -7.36 -9.65
C GLU A 185 10.08 -8.43 -10.59
N ALA A 186 10.97 -8.04 -11.50
CA ALA A 186 11.77 -8.99 -12.28
C ALA A 186 13.02 -8.28 -12.78
N PHE A 187 14.16 -8.56 -12.18
CA PHE A 187 15.38 -7.89 -12.55
C PHE A 187 16.58 -8.85 -12.55
N ILE A 188 17.58 -8.46 -13.33
CA ILE A 188 18.91 -9.04 -13.27
C ILE A 188 19.79 -8.07 -12.50
N GLU A 189 20.49 -8.57 -11.52
CA GLU A 189 21.52 -7.85 -10.76
C GLU A 189 22.89 -8.36 -11.18
N LEU A 190 23.73 -7.47 -11.69
CA LEU A 190 25.07 -7.75 -12.18
C LEU A 190 26.09 -7.15 -11.22
N TYR A 191 27.09 -7.92 -10.86
CA TYR A 191 28.17 -7.51 -9.98
C TYR A 191 29.44 -7.26 -10.82
N ALA A 192 29.96 -6.03 -10.78
CA ALA A 192 31.17 -5.63 -11.48
C ALA A 192 32.14 -4.98 -10.48
N GLY A 193 33.00 -5.79 -9.89
CA GLY A 193 33.82 -5.38 -8.76
C GLY A 193 32.95 -4.98 -7.58
N ASN A 194 33.07 -3.72 -7.13
CA ASN A 194 32.22 -3.19 -6.05
C ASN A 194 30.90 -2.56 -6.56
N SER A 195 30.71 -2.50 -7.88
CA SER A 195 29.52 -1.90 -8.48
C SER A 195 28.42 -2.94 -8.66
N VAL A 196 27.17 -2.50 -8.51
CA VAL A 196 25.99 -3.32 -8.77
C VAL A 196 25.12 -2.62 -9.81
N ILE A 197 24.68 -3.36 -10.83
CA ILE A 197 23.76 -2.89 -11.85
C ILE A 197 22.51 -3.76 -11.81
N LYS A 198 21.35 -3.15 -11.55
CA LYS A 198 20.04 -3.84 -11.63
C LYS A 198 19.28 -3.38 -12.86
N VAL A 199 18.79 -4.32 -13.66
CA VAL A 199 18.03 -4.03 -14.88
C VAL A 199 16.72 -4.77 -14.87
N GLY A 200 15.62 -4.05 -14.97
CA GLY A 200 14.26 -4.60 -15.02
C GLY A 200 13.27 -3.89 -14.10
N PRO A 201 12.04 -4.42 -14.00
CA PRO A 201 11.03 -3.97 -13.06
C PRO A 201 11.47 -4.19 -11.62
N GLN A 202 11.55 -3.13 -10.81
CA GLN A 202 12.04 -3.16 -9.44
C GLN A 202 11.31 -2.15 -8.55
N LEU A 203 11.15 -2.50 -7.27
CA LEU A 203 10.66 -1.61 -6.25
C LEU A 203 11.83 -0.88 -5.59
N MET A 204 11.69 0.43 -5.46
CA MET A 204 12.67 1.30 -4.81
C MET A 204 12.08 1.83 -3.52
N THR A 205 12.85 1.77 -2.44
CA THR A 205 12.47 2.38 -1.17
C THR A 205 13.53 3.37 -0.76
N TRP A 206 13.21 4.64 -0.88
CA TRP A 206 14.04 5.75 -0.46
C TRP A 206 13.43 6.42 0.77
N GLY A 207 14.27 7.04 1.59
CA GLY A 207 13.85 7.72 2.82
C GLY A 207 14.10 6.91 4.08
N PHE A 208 14.20 7.63 5.20
CA PHE A 208 14.44 7.05 6.54
C PHE A 208 13.19 7.10 7.42
N MET A 209 12.12 7.77 6.96
CA MET A 209 10.84 7.83 7.65
C MET A 209 10.03 6.56 7.46
N GLU A 210 9.10 6.33 8.37
CA GLU A 210 8.17 5.21 8.34
C GLU A 210 6.72 5.68 8.58
N GLY A 211 5.73 4.87 8.20
CA GLY A 211 4.33 5.17 8.44
C GLY A 211 3.61 5.83 7.28
N PHE A 212 2.72 6.79 7.53
CA PHE A 212 1.88 7.40 6.50
C PHE A 212 2.63 8.31 5.53
N GLU A 213 3.74 8.91 5.96
CA GLU A 213 4.46 9.89 5.17
C GLU A 213 5.94 9.55 5.08
N VAL A 214 6.40 9.32 3.87
CA VAL A 214 7.82 9.13 3.53
C VAL A 214 8.17 10.10 2.40
N PRO A 215 8.48 11.38 2.70
CA PRO A 215 8.55 12.44 1.70
C PRO A 215 9.56 12.20 0.60
N THR A 216 10.67 11.55 0.91
CA THR A 216 11.78 11.29 -0.02
C THR A 216 11.61 10.01 -0.85
N ASP A 217 10.57 9.19 -0.57
CA ASP A 217 10.24 7.98 -1.33
C ASP A 217 9.36 8.31 -2.55
N ARG A 218 10.00 8.77 -3.65
CA ARG A 218 9.36 9.37 -4.82
C ARG A 218 9.60 8.63 -6.14
N VAL A 219 10.29 7.52 -6.08
CA VAL A 219 10.74 6.86 -7.31
C VAL A 219 9.62 6.08 -7.97
N ASN A 220 8.91 5.27 -7.19
CA ASN A 220 7.82 4.44 -7.69
C ASN A 220 6.51 5.21 -7.74
N ALA A 221 5.75 5.04 -8.81
CA ALA A 221 4.34 5.39 -8.83
C ALA A 221 3.55 4.46 -7.91
N ARG A 222 2.33 4.84 -7.53
CA ARG A 222 1.51 4.12 -6.55
C ARG A 222 0.16 3.72 -7.11
N ASP A 223 -0.36 2.65 -6.59
CA ASP A 223 -1.72 2.19 -6.80
C ASP A 223 -2.56 2.52 -5.56
N TYR A 224 -3.34 3.59 -5.64
CA TYR A 224 -4.24 4.00 -4.55
C TYR A 224 -5.57 3.24 -4.52
N THR A 225 -5.81 2.37 -5.50
CA THR A 225 -6.96 1.45 -5.48
C THR A 225 -6.66 0.21 -4.62
N TYR A 226 -5.39 -0.04 -4.35
CA TYR A 226 -4.93 -1.25 -3.70
C TYR A 226 -5.06 -1.16 -2.18
N ASN A 227 -5.89 -2.02 -1.62
CA ASN A 227 -6.14 -2.10 -0.19
C ASN A 227 -5.20 -3.13 0.44
N SER A 228 -4.01 -2.71 0.90
CA SER A 228 -3.09 -3.56 1.64
C SER A 228 -2.72 -2.94 2.97
N THR A 229 -2.35 -3.79 3.92
CA THR A 229 -1.74 -3.37 5.18
C THR A 229 -0.26 -3.04 5.02
N GLU A 230 0.37 -3.52 3.96
CA GLU A 230 1.78 -3.33 3.66
C GLU A 230 1.96 -2.14 2.70
N TYR A 231 2.75 -1.15 3.10
CA TYR A 231 3.03 0.06 2.31
C TYR A 231 3.62 -0.25 0.93
N GLU A 232 4.51 -1.25 0.86
CA GLU A 232 5.18 -1.66 -0.37
C GLU A 232 4.22 -2.22 -1.43
N ASP A 233 3.12 -2.82 -0.99
CA ASP A 233 2.13 -3.40 -1.88
C ASP A 233 1.43 -2.35 -2.77
N SER A 234 1.40 -1.09 -2.33
CA SER A 234 0.85 0.01 -3.13
C SER A 234 1.80 0.54 -4.20
N LYS A 235 3.09 0.15 -4.19
CA LYS A 235 4.05 0.61 -5.18
C LYS A 235 3.92 -0.11 -6.51
N LEU A 236 4.02 0.64 -7.59
CA LEU A 236 4.14 0.09 -8.93
C LEU A 236 5.62 -0.07 -9.29
N PRO A 237 6.06 -1.23 -9.80
CA PRO A 237 7.47 -1.45 -10.11
C PRO A 237 7.97 -0.47 -11.19
N ALA A 238 9.15 0.08 -10.98
CA ALA A 238 9.83 0.94 -11.92
C ALA A 238 10.64 0.10 -12.91
N ASN A 239 10.32 0.18 -14.20
CA ASN A 239 11.05 -0.53 -15.26
C ASN A 239 12.29 0.27 -15.62
N GLY A 240 13.44 -0.04 -15.04
CA GLY A 240 14.60 0.82 -15.18
C GLY A 240 15.94 0.13 -14.97
N ILE A 241 16.97 0.94 -14.99
CA ILE A 241 18.36 0.56 -14.72
C ILE A 241 18.80 1.33 -13.47
N LEU A 242 19.18 0.59 -12.43
CA LEU A 242 19.78 1.13 -11.22
C LEU A 242 21.27 0.77 -11.24
N PHE A 243 22.12 1.76 -11.14
CA PHE A 243 23.56 1.61 -10.91
C PHE A 243 23.88 2.02 -9.47
N GLN A 244 24.57 1.18 -8.73
CA GLN A 244 25.03 1.43 -7.36
C GLN A 244 26.54 1.30 -7.29
N GLN A 245 27.21 2.31 -6.74
CA GLN A 245 28.66 2.38 -6.63
C GLN A 245 29.07 2.84 -5.23
N PRO A 246 29.72 2.00 -4.43
CA PRO A 246 30.47 2.47 -3.25
C PRO A 246 31.68 3.32 -3.68
N ILE A 247 31.87 4.46 -3.00
CA ILE A 247 32.99 5.38 -3.19
C ILE A 247 33.55 5.70 -1.79
N GLY A 248 34.47 4.87 -1.30
CA GLY A 248 34.85 4.88 0.11
C GLY A 248 33.68 4.44 0.97
N ASP A 249 33.30 5.26 1.95
CA ASP A 249 32.15 5.01 2.84
C ASP A 249 30.81 5.49 2.24
N THR A 250 30.89 6.37 1.22
CA THR A 250 29.71 6.91 0.53
C THR A 250 29.19 5.90 -0.52
N LYS A 251 27.89 5.76 -0.65
CA LYS A 251 27.22 4.99 -1.71
C LYS A 251 26.52 5.94 -2.69
N LEU A 252 26.85 5.82 -3.98
CA LEU A 252 26.16 6.51 -5.06
C LEU A 252 25.13 5.55 -5.68
N GLU A 253 23.91 6.00 -5.87
CA GLU A 253 22.84 5.34 -6.64
C GLU A 253 22.44 6.23 -7.81
N LEU A 254 22.43 5.69 -9.02
CA LEU A 254 21.95 6.35 -10.24
C LEU A 254 20.83 5.50 -10.83
N LEU A 255 19.69 6.12 -11.11
CA LEU A 255 18.53 5.44 -11.64
C LEU A 255 18.04 6.10 -12.92
N TYR A 256 17.77 5.26 -13.92
CA TYR A 256 17.15 5.64 -15.17
C TYR A 256 15.92 4.79 -15.46
N ILE A 257 14.75 5.42 -15.64
CA ILE A 257 13.48 4.78 -15.99
C ILE A 257 13.02 5.38 -17.33
N PRO A 258 13.11 4.62 -18.44
CA PRO A 258 12.81 5.16 -19.78
C PRO A 258 11.34 5.50 -20.00
N VAL A 259 10.42 4.81 -19.28
CA VAL A 259 8.99 5.03 -19.39
C VAL A 259 8.41 5.31 -18.00
N ALA A 260 8.02 6.55 -17.76
CA ALA A 260 7.35 6.93 -16.52
C ALA A 260 6.00 6.22 -16.40
N LYS A 261 5.67 5.78 -15.20
CA LYS A 261 4.34 5.32 -14.81
C LYS A 261 3.66 6.42 -14.01
N THR A 262 2.36 6.56 -14.19
CA THR A 262 1.49 7.43 -13.41
C THR A 262 0.86 6.64 -12.27
N ASP A 263 0.41 7.35 -11.24
CA ASP A 263 -0.32 6.75 -10.14
C ASP A 263 -1.69 6.25 -10.62
N ILE A 264 -2.10 5.10 -10.11
CA ILE A 264 -3.48 4.61 -10.29
C ILE A 264 -4.33 5.26 -9.21
N GLN A 265 -5.25 6.13 -9.62
CA GLN A 265 -6.08 6.89 -8.70
C GLN A 265 -7.28 6.07 -8.21
N PRO A 266 -7.81 6.33 -6.99
CA PRO A 266 -9.00 5.64 -6.51
C PRO A 266 -10.21 5.98 -7.38
N ALA A 267 -11.13 5.02 -7.52
CA ALA A 267 -12.30 5.12 -8.42
C ALA A 267 -13.18 6.35 -8.17
N TYR A 268 -13.22 6.88 -6.93
CA TYR A 268 -13.99 8.10 -6.66
C TYR A 268 -13.42 9.33 -7.39
N SER A 269 -12.14 9.35 -7.77
CA SER A 269 -11.56 10.45 -8.54
C SER A 269 -12.18 10.54 -9.94
N ASP A 270 -12.69 9.42 -10.50
CA ASP A 270 -13.31 9.38 -11.82
C ASP A 270 -14.66 10.12 -11.85
N TYR A 271 -15.23 10.45 -10.70
CA TYR A 271 -16.38 11.34 -10.64
C TYR A 271 -16.05 12.77 -11.05
N TYR A 272 -14.80 13.20 -10.88
CA TYR A 272 -14.32 14.52 -11.25
C TYR A 272 -13.63 14.52 -12.62
N PHE A 273 -12.83 13.51 -12.92
CA PHE A 273 -12.07 13.37 -14.16
C PHE A 273 -12.85 12.47 -15.13
N GLN A 274 -13.66 13.06 -16.00
CA GLN A 274 -14.57 12.32 -16.87
C GLN A 274 -14.20 12.42 -18.37
N GLY A 275 -13.20 13.21 -18.72
CA GLY A 275 -12.62 13.27 -20.04
C GLY A 275 -11.54 12.21 -20.25
N GLU A 276 -11.00 12.11 -21.45
CA GLU A 276 -9.89 11.20 -21.78
C GLU A 276 -8.58 11.73 -21.20
N ASP A 277 -7.90 10.91 -20.40
CA ASP A 277 -6.65 11.32 -19.73
C ASP A 277 -5.52 11.58 -20.72
N ASP A 278 -4.80 12.71 -20.52
CA ASP A 278 -3.60 13.08 -21.28
C ASP A 278 -2.35 12.42 -20.66
N ASN A 279 -2.26 11.10 -20.85
CA ASN A 279 -1.17 10.31 -20.30
C ASN A 279 0.19 10.66 -20.93
N PRO A 280 1.31 10.60 -20.17
CA PRO A 280 2.62 10.94 -20.69
C PRO A 280 3.03 10.06 -21.87
N GLU A 281 3.42 10.68 -22.98
CA GLU A 281 3.95 9.94 -24.12
C GLU A 281 5.25 9.18 -23.75
N LYS A 282 5.42 8.01 -24.35
CA LYS A 282 6.63 7.17 -24.17
C LYS A 282 7.81 7.75 -24.97
N LYS A 283 8.39 8.85 -24.50
CA LYS A 283 9.53 9.52 -25.11
C LYS A 283 10.61 9.82 -24.07
N LEU A 284 11.87 9.97 -24.53
CA LEU A 284 13.02 10.23 -23.67
C LEU A 284 12.84 11.47 -22.77
N ALA A 285 12.15 12.50 -23.28
CA ALA A 285 11.86 13.71 -22.53
C ALA A 285 11.02 13.43 -21.26
N ASN A 286 10.23 12.36 -21.25
CA ASN A 286 9.40 11.93 -20.13
C ASN A 286 10.05 10.82 -19.30
N ALA A 287 11.31 10.46 -19.58
CA ALA A 287 12.06 9.51 -18.77
C ALA A 287 12.32 10.09 -17.37
N LYS A 288 12.38 9.20 -16.37
CA LYS A 288 12.73 9.56 -15.00
C LYS A 288 14.23 9.33 -14.82
N PHE A 289 14.90 10.34 -14.28
CA PHE A 289 16.28 10.25 -13.80
C PHE A 289 16.32 10.55 -12.32
N ALA A 290 17.01 9.71 -11.57
CA ALA A 290 17.19 9.95 -10.15
C ALA A 290 18.62 9.61 -9.73
N TYR A 291 19.13 10.32 -8.72
CA TYR A 291 20.35 9.93 -8.04
C TYR A 291 20.19 10.11 -6.53
N ARG A 292 20.96 9.32 -5.80
CA ARG A 292 21.04 9.36 -4.35
C ARG A 292 22.48 9.14 -3.90
N LEU A 293 22.92 9.97 -2.94
CA LEU A 293 24.17 9.79 -2.19
C LEU A 293 23.81 9.44 -0.76
N LEU A 294 24.39 8.38 -0.24
CA LEU A 294 24.22 7.93 1.14
C LEU A 294 25.56 7.80 1.80
N ASP A 295 25.67 8.22 3.06
CA ASP A 295 26.88 8.04 3.85
C ASP A 295 26.52 8.07 5.35
N SER A 296 27.49 7.67 6.18
CA SER A 296 27.38 7.66 7.64
C SER A 296 28.60 8.33 8.25
N TRP A 297 28.35 9.29 9.16
CA TRP A 297 29.39 9.98 9.92
C TRP A 297 29.22 9.70 11.42
N GLY A 298 29.85 8.62 11.89
CA GLY A 298 29.63 8.11 13.24
C GLY A 298 28.19 7.62 13.42
N ASP A 299 27.43 8.25 14.29
CA ASP A 299 26.03 7.90 14.57
C ASP A 299 25.04 8.63 13.67
N LEU A 300 25.49 9.47 12.72
CA LEU A 300 24.67 10.22 11.79
C LEU A 300 24.68 9.55 10.41
N ASP A 301 23.54 9.02 9.98
CA ASP A 301 23.28 8.62 8.60
C ASP A 301 22.64 9.77 7.84
N TRP A 302 23.04 9.96 6.60
CA TRP A 302 22.46 10.97 5.73
C TRP A 302 22.28 10.47 4.31
N ALA A 303 21.28 11.01 3.63
CA ALA A 303 21.07 10.78 2.21
C ALA A 303 20.63 12.07 1.51
N LEU A 304 21.31 12.38 0.41
CA LEU A 304 20.93 13.43 -0.52
C LEU A 304 20.33 12.78 -1.77
N SER A 305 19.18 13.20 -2.19
CA SER A 305 18.48 12.65 -3.35
C SER A 305 18.00 13.74 -4.31
N TYR A 306 17.93 13.38 -5.59
CA TYR A 306 17.33 14.23 -6.61
C TYR A 306 16.58 13.36 -7.61
N VAL A 307 15.37 13.75 -7.94
CA VAL A 307 14.52 13.08 -8.92
C VAL A 307 14.03 14.09 -9.94
N ALA A 308 14.29 13.84 -11.24
CA ALA A 308 13.67 14.55 -12.35
C ALA A 308 12.72 13.57 -13.05
N MET A 309 11.45 13.92 -13.14
CA MET A 309 10.40 13.00 -13.60
C MET A 309 9.18 13.77 -14.14
N VAL A 310 8.32 13.07 -14.85
CA VAL A 310 6.92 13.46 -14.93
C VAL A 310 6.29 13.14 -13.56
N ASP A 311 5.57 14.08 -12.97
CA ASP A 311 4.87 13.85 -11.70
C ASP A 311 3.90 12.68 -11.87
N PRO A 312 4.00 11.59 -11.09
CA PRO A 312 3.06 10.48 -11.18
C PRO A 312 1.64 10.87 -10.75
N GLN A 313 1.51 11.90 -9.91
CA GLN A 313 0.20 12.45 -9.51
C GLN A 313 -0.27 13.47 -10.55
N PRO A 314 -1.52 13.36 -11.03
CA PRO A 314 -2.02 14.23 -12.07
C PRO A 314 -2.20 15.68 -11.60
N ASP A 315 -2.03 16.56 -12.52
CA ASP A 315 -2.58 17.90 -12.54
C ASP A 315 -3.95 17.90 -13.24
N LEU A 316 -4.57 19.06 -13.43
CA LEU A 316 -5.84 19.21 -14.09
C LEU A 316 -5.66 19.71 -15.53
N GLY A 317 -6.48 19.20 -16.43
CA GLY A 317 -6.66 19.71 -17.79
C GLY A 317 -8.15 19.82 -18.09
N ILE A 318 -8.45 20.44 -19.23
CA ILE A 318 -9.80 20.50 -19.80
C ILE A 318 -9.71 19.99 -21.24
N ASP A 319 -10.53 19.03 -21.61
CA ASP A 319 -10.60 18.50 -22.97
C ASP A 319 -11.42 19.43 -23.91
N SER A 320 -11.53 19.06 -25.18
CA SER A 320 -12.30 19.79 -26.18
C SER A 320 -13.81 19.84 -25.91
N ASN A 321 -14.32 19.00 -25.05
CA ASN A 321 -15.72 18.92 -24.64
C ASN A 321 -16.00 19.73 -23.36
N GLY A 322 -14.97 20.30 -22.74
CA GLY A 322 -15.06 21.02 -21.48
C GLY A 322 -15.03 20.11 -20.24
N LEU A 323 -14.67 18.84 -20.39
CA LEU A 323 -14.56 17.90 -19.29
C LEU A 323 -13.17 17.97 -18.65
N TYR A 324 -13.11 17.77 -17.35
CA TYR A 324 -11.84 17.66 -16.63
C TYR A 324 -11.13 16.35 -16.99
N VAL A 325 -9.83 16.46 -17.27
CA VAL A 325 -8.93 15.37 -17.62
C VAL A 325 -7.70 15.38 -16.72
N ARG A 326 -7.11 14.22 -16.47
CA ARG A 326 -5.81 14.14 -15.81
C ARG A 326 -4.73 14.53 -16.79
N LYS A 327 -3.86 15.43 -16.36
CA LYS A 327 -2.71 15.92 -17.13
C LYS A 327 -1.45 15.78 -16.27
N TYR A 328 -0.30 15.59 -16.92
CA TYR A 328 0.93 15.29 -16.19
C TYR A 328 2.05 16.22 -16.65
N HIS A 329 2.73 16.85 -15.71
CA HIS A 329 3.78 17.81 -15.96
C HIS A 329 5.13 17.36 -15.38
N GLN A 330 6.22 17.94 -15.88
CA GLN A 330 7.56 17.67 -15.39
C GLN A 330 7.77 18.28 -14.00
N VAL A 331 8.46 17.53 -13.15
CA VAL A 331 8.84 17.99 -11.82
C VAL A 331 10.30 17.63 -11.52
N ARG A 332 10.97 18.47 -10.76
CA ARG A 332 12.32 18.25 -10.22
C ARG A 332 12.24 18.31 -8.71
N SER A 333 12.77 17.30 -8.07
CA SER A 333 12.56 17.12 -6.63
C SER A 333 13.86 16.76 -5.92
N PRO A 334 14.61 17.75 -5.40
CA PRO A 334 15.69 17.50 -4.43
C PRO A 334 15.12 17.02 -3.10
N GLY A 335 15.91 16.24 -2.35
CA GLY A 335 15.53 15.73 -1.05
C GLY A 335 16.73 15.44 -0.17
N LEU A 336 16.49 15.48 1.14
CA LEU A 336 17.45 15.21 2.20
C LEU A 336 16.80 14.32 3.25
N ASP A 337 17.49 13.26 3.66
CA ASP A 337 17.17 12.47 4.84
C ASP A 337 18.34 12.52 5.79
N LEU A 338 18.05 12.66 7.08
CA LEU A 338 19.01 12.55 8.18
C LEU A 338 18.44 11.61 9.23
N GLN A 339 19.29 10.74 9.77
CA GLN A 339 18.98 9.90 10.90
C GLN A 339 20.16 9.89 11.86
N TYR A 340 19.93 10.24 13.13
CA TYR A 340 20.94 10.16 14.17
C TYR A 340 20.57 9.06 15.17
N SER A 341 21.51 8.16 15.42
CA SER A 341 21.33 7.01 16.30
C SER A 341 21.78 7.34 17.72
N PHE A 342 20.83 7.24 18.66
CA PHE A 342 21.11 7.23 20.09
C PHE A 342 21.02 5.80 20.62
N ASN A 343 21.38 5.58 21.89
CA ASN A 343 21.42 4.21 22.45
C ASN A 343 20.09 3.44 22.32
N SER A 344 18.95 4.11 22.48
CA SER A 344 17.62 3.48 22.53
C SER A 344 16.58 4.13 21.61
N TRP A 345 16.98 5.11 20.81
CA TRP A 345 16.08 5.80 19.91
C TRP A 345 16.83 6.42 18.72
N LEU A 346 16.11 6.72 17.65
CA LEU A 346 16.59 7.39 16.46
C LEU A 346 15.90 8.75 16.35
N ALA A 347 16.67 9.82 16.04
CA ALA A 347 16.10 11.07 15.55
C ALA A 347 16.11 11.05 14.03
N LYS A 348 15.03 11.46 13.41
CA LYS A 348 14.88 11.43 11.93
C LYS A 348 14.43 12.80 11.42
N VAL A 349 14.96 13.21 10.28
CA VAL A 349 14.56 14.41 9.54
C VAL A 349 14.44 14.04 8.07
N ALA A 350 13.37 14.47 7.41
CA ALA A 350 13.22 14.39 5.97
C ALA A 350 12.82 15.76 5.43
N TYR A 351 13.39 16.13 4.29
CA TYR A 351 13.07 17.35 3.56
C TYR A 351 12.97 17.05 2.07
N VAL A 352 11.99 17.65 1.40
CA VAL A 352 11.82 17.51 -0.04
C VAL A 352 11.23 18.79 -0.62
N GLU A 353 11.65 19.12 -1.83
CA GLU A 353 11.04 20.16 -2.67
C GLU A 353 10.50 19.57 -3.95
N TYR A 354 9.47 20.23 -4.52
CA TYR A 354 8.90 19.91 -5.82
C TYR A 354 8.85 21.17 -6.67
N HIS A 355 9.80 21.28 -7.58
CA HIS A 355 9.88 22.33 -8.56
C HIS A 355 9.07 21.94 -9.80
N THR A 356 7.87 22.45 -9.90
CA THR A 356 6.93 22.20 -11.00
C THR A 356 7.25 23.02 -12.23
N GLU A 357 6.54 22.82 -13.33
CA GLU A 357 6.70 23.63 -14.55
C GLU A 357 6.19 25.05 -14.37
N ASP A 358 5.15 25.26 -13.56
CA ASP A 358 4.61 26.58 -13.25
C ASP A 358 5.43 27.30 -12.16
N LYS A 359 6.57 27.83 -12.56
CA LYS A 359 7.44 28.62 -11.66
C LYS A 359 6.83 29.95 -11.23
N ALA A 360 5.92 30.49 -12.05
CA ALA A 360 5.29 31.78 -11.77
C ALA A 360 4.10 31.62 -10.82
N GLY A 361 3.51 30.42 -10.73
CA GLY A 361 2.28 30.17 -9.97
C GLY A 361 1.05 30.85 -10.60
N GLU A 362 1.07 31.05 -11.92
CA GLU A 362 0.01 31.76 -12.66
C GLU A 362 -1.00 30.80 -13.31
N ASN A 363 -0.63 29.53 -13.47
CA ASN A 363 -1.47 28.51 -14.08
C ASN A 363 -2.22 27.70 -13.05
N MET A 364 -3.45 28.04 -12.76
CA MET A 364 -4.30 27.35 -11.78
C MET A 364 -4.49 25.85 -12.03
N PHE A 365 -4.20 25.33 -13.24
CA PHE A 365 -4.35 23.92 -13.59
C PHE A 365 -3.08 23.09 -13.36
N VAL A 366 -1.98 23.72 -12.98
CA VAL A 366 -0.70 23.08 -12.70
C VAL A 366 -0.34 23.30 -11.24
N LYS A 367 0.13 22.27 -10.56
CA LYS A 367 0.62 22.39 -9.18
C LYS A 367 1.67 23.49 -9.07
N ASN A 368 1.55 24.33 -8.07
CA ASN A 368 2.57 25.30 -7.69
C ASN A 368 3.81 24.57 -7.11
N TYR A 369 4.93 25.28 -7.04
CA TYR A 369 6.08 24.83 -6.27
C TYR A 369 5.66 24.56 -4.81
N TRP A 370 6.12 23.46 -4.24
CA TRP A 370 5.86 23.14 -2.85
C TRP A 370 7.03 22.40 -2.20
N LYS A 371 7.07 22.45 -0.89
CA LYS A 371 8.06 21.76 -0.08
C LYS A 371 7.41 21.06 1.11
N LYS A 372 8.04 19.98 1.55
CA LYS A 372 7.62 19.24 2.74
C LYS A 372 8.83 18.93 3.61
N TYR A 373 8.67 19.08 4.92
CA TYR A 373 9.63 18.58 5.88
C TYR A 373 8.94 17.83 7.01
N LEU A 374 9.62 16.82 7.52
CA LEU A 374 9.20 16.07 8.70
C LEU A 374 10.38 15.92 9.65
N VAL A 375 10.09 15.96 10.93
CA VAL A 375 11.01 15.64 12.00
C VAL A 375 10.35 14.66 12.95
N GLY A 376 11.11 13.77 13.57
CA GLY A 376 10.55 12.84 14.53
C GLY A 376 11.57 11.90 15.14
N GLY A 377 11.07 10.91 15.81
CA GLY A 377 11.89 9.91 16.47
C GLY A 377 11.24 8.55 16.48
N GLU A 378 12.09 7.54 16.60
CA GLU A 378 11.74 6.15 16.73
C GLU A 378 12.38 5.61 18.02
N PHE A 379 11.58 5.09 18.92
CA PHE A 379 11.95 4.63 20.24
C PHE A 379 11.78 3.12 20.35
N PHE A 380 12.80 2.44 20.85
CA PHE A 380 12.81 1.01 21.07
C PHE A 380 12.69 0.70 22.57
N VAL A 381 11.55 0.16 22.99
CA VAL A 381 11.26 -0.10 24.39
C VAL A 381 10.85 -1.54 24.59
N SER A 382 11.69 -2.35 25.21
CA SER A 382 11.38 -3.75 25.54
C SER A 382 10.86 -4.59 24.34
N GLY A 383 11.47 -4.41 23.16
CA GLY A 383 11.08 -5.11 21.94
C GLY A 383 9.86 -4.54 21.21
N ASN A 384 9.36 -3.39 21.67
CA ASN A 384 8.30 -2.63 21.00
C ASN A 384 8.89 -1.38 20.34
N THR A 385 8.21 -0.89 19.31
CA THR A 385 8.61 0.31 18.57
C THR A 385 7.54 1.39 18.71
N ILE A 386 7.97 2.61 18.97
CA ILE A 386 7.12 3.81 19.03
C ILE A 386 7.74 4.85 18.12
N ASN A 387 7.02 5.26 17.08
CA ASN A 387 7.44 6.33 16.17
C ASN A 387 6.52 7.54 16.36
N PHE A 388 7.09 8.71 16.27
CA PHE A 388 6.36 9.97 16.28
C PHE A 388 7.01 10.93 15.28
N TYR A 389 6.20 11.51 14.41
CA TYR A 389 6.63 12.46 13.38
C TYR A 389 5.70 13.67 13.36
N ALA A 390 6.29 14.83 13.13
CA ALA A 390 5.59 16.09 12.89
C ALA A 390 6.25 16.83 11.74
N GLY A 391 5.48 17.58 10.98
CA GLY A 391 6.02 18.34 9.87
C GLY A 391 4.99 19.20 9.17
N GLN A 392 5.38 19.70 8.03
CA GLN A 392 4.61 20.69 7.29
C GLN A 392 4.80 20.51 5.78
N THR A 393 3.73 20.70 5.04
CA THR A 393 3.75 20.95 3.59
C THR A 393 3.44 22.43 3.37
N ILE A 394 4.23 23.10 2.55
CA ILE A 394 4.05 24.51 2.21
C ILE A 394 3.99 24.63 0.70
N VAL A 395 2.91 25.21 0.18
CA VAL A 395 2.69 25.53 -1.23
C VAL A 395 3.04 26.99 -1.44
N ASP A 396 3.98 27.27 -2.35
CA ASP A 396 4.37 28.64 -2.68
C ASP A 396 3.34 29.28 -3.62
N LYS A 397 3.11 30.58 -3.44
CA LYS A 397 2.15 31.35 -4.28
C LYS A 397 0.75 30.72 -4.35
N PHE A 398 0.31 30.18 -3.22
CA PHE A 398 -1.04 29.64 -3.12
C PHE A 398 -2.09 30.75 -3.26
N GLU A 399 -3.05 30.52 -4.15
CA GLU A 399 -4.19 31.39 -4.36
C GLU A 399 -5.50 30.58 -4.33
N ALA A 400 -6.52 31.07 -3.65
CA ALA A 400 -7.85 30.47 -3.56
C ALA A 400 -8.93 31.56 -3.52
N GLU A 401 -8.79 32.58 -4.39
CA GLU A 401 -9.64 33.78 -4.39
C GLU A 401 -11.12 33.49 -4.71
N ASN A 402 -11.40 32.42 -5.41
CA ASN A 402 -12.76 32.07 -5.82
C ASN A 402 -13.03 30.56 -5.73
N THR A 403 -14.31 30.17 -5.73
CA THR A 403 -14.76 28.78 -5.62
C THR A 403 -14.17 27.87 -6.70
N THR A 404 -14.00 28.36 -7.93
CA THR A 404 -13.42 27.57 -9.02
C THR A 404 -11.97 27.23 -8.73
N GLN A 405 -11.18 28.21 -8.30
CA GLN A 405 -9.77 28.00 -7.97
C GLN A 405 -9.60 27.08 -6.76
N ALA A 406 -10.43 27.26 -5.73
CA ALA A 406 -10.44 26.36 -4.57
C ALA A 406 -10.75 24.91 -4.96
N LEU A 407 -11.70 24.69 -5.89
CA LEU A 407 -12.03 23.37 -6.43
C LEU A 407 -10.84 22.78 -7.20
N VAL A 408 -10.25 23.55 -8.11
CA VAL A 408 -9.09 23.12 -8.90
C VAL A 408 -7.93 22.75 -7.97
N ASN A 409 -7.59 23.60 -7.01
CA ASN A 409 -6.55 23.33 -6.02
C ASN A 409 -6.80 22.03 -5.25
N SER A 410 -8.05 21.74 -4.91
CA SER A 410 -8.43 20.49 -4.26
C SER A 410 -8.20 19.27 -5.17
N LEU A 411 -8.55 19.38 -6.45
CA LEU A 411 -8.41 18.31 -7.44
C LEU A 411 -6.94 17.97 -7.75
N ILE A 412 -6.06 18.98 -7.73
CA ILE A 412 -4.61 18.77 -7.92
C ILE A 412 -3.86 18.45 -6.61
N GLY A 413 -4.56 18.36 -5.49
CA GLY A 413 -3.98 18.00 -4.20
C GLY A 413 -3.25 19.14 -3.47
N GLN A 414 -3.48 20.39 -3.84
CA GLN A 414 -2.92 21.60 -3.21
C GLN A 414 -4.03 22.50 -2.64
N SER A 415 -4.89 21.94 -1.82
CA SER A 415 -6.08 22.63 -1.29
C SER A 415 -5.78 23.77 -0.30
N ARG A 416 -4.52 23.92 0.16
CA ARG A 416 -4.12 24.88 1.19
C ARG A 416 -2.67 25.34 0.99
N GLU A 417 -2.39 26.56 1.45
CA GLU A 417 -1.02 27.09 1.48
C GLU A 417 -0.13 26.31 2.44
N VAL A 418 -0.62 26.07 3.65
CA VAL A 418 0.11 25.33 4.69
C VAL A 418 -0.73 24.14 5.18
N THR A 419 -0.12 22.98 5.22
CA THR A 419 -0.70 21.81 5.86
C THR A 419 0.25 21.26 6.90
N ASN A 420 -0.14 21.31 8.16
CA ASN A 420 0.58 20.72 9.29
C ASN A 420 0.27 19.23 9.37
N PHE A 421 1.25 18.43 9.72
CA PHE A 421 1.14 16.98 9.82
C PHE A 421 1.67 16.49 11.16
N ILE A 422 0.94 15.58 11.79
CA ILE A 422 1.37 14.85 12.97
C ILE A 422 1.02 13.38 12.78
N SER A 423 1.95 12.48 13.07
CA SER A 423 1.64 11.04 13.10
C SER A 423 2.32 10.33 14.26
N GLY A 424 1.72 9.23 14.67
CA GLY A 424 2.28 8.31 15.64
C GLY A 424 2.05 6.87 15.22
N HIS A 425 3.03 6.03 15.48
CA HIS A 425 3.01 4.60 15.22
C HIS A 425 3.50 3.86 16.46
N ILE A 426 2.71 2.93 16.96
CA ILE A 426 3.07 2.07 18.09
C ILE A 426 2.91 0.63 17.64
N SER A 427 3.99 -0.14 17.68
CA SER A 427 3.98 -1.58 17.42
C SER A 427 4.44 -2.32 18.66
N ALA A 428 3.60 -3.22 19.16
CA ALA A 428 3.87 -3.97 20.38
C ALA A 428 3.66 -5.48 20.16
N ASN A 429 4.58 -6.26 20.71
CA ASN A 429 4.57 -7.71 20.64
C ASN A 429 4.07 -8.30 21.95
N PHE A 430 3.15 -9.25 21.85
CA PHE A 430 2.51 -9.93 22.97
C PHE A 430 2.59 -11.43 22.76
N LEU A 431 2.34 -12.17 23.84
CA LEU A 431 2.38 -13.62 23.92
C LEU A 431 3.79 -14.21 23.75
N THR A 432 3.91 -15.46 24.13
CA THR A 432 5.18 -16.20 24.05
C THR A 432 5.62 -16.31 22.59
N GLY A 433 6.89 -16.02 22.30
CA GLY A 433 7.43 -16.05 20.95
C GLY A 433 6.94 -14.93 20.05
N ASN A 434 6.42 -13.81 20.63
CA ASN A 434 5.88 -12.68 19.87
C ASN A 434 4.74 -13.07 18.90
N ALA A 435 3.95 -14.07 19.28
CA ALA A 435 2.91 -14.62 18.43
C ALA A 435 1.78 -13.61 18.09
N LEU A 436 1.60 -12.57 18.89
CA LEU A 436 0.64 -11.50 18.62
C LEU A 436 1.37 -10.17 18.51
N ASN A 437 1.30 -9.53 17.34
CA ASN A 437 1.74 -8.16 17.12
C ASN A 437 0.51 -7.25 16.98
N ILE A 438 0.49 -6.15 17.72
CA ILE A 438 -0.54 -5.11 17.61
C ILE A 438 0.14 -3.82 17.21
N THR A 439 -0.31 -3.24 16.10
CA THR A 439 0.18 -1.98 15.58
C THR A 439 -0.95 -0.97 15.53
N LEU A 440 -0.76 0.18 16.18
CA LEU A 440 -1.64 1.34 16.09
C LEU A 440 -0.90 2.43 15.32
N LEU A 441 -1.52 2.92 14.26
CA LEU A 441 -0.99 3.99 13.42
C LEU A 441 -2.05 5.09 13.32
N GLY A 442 -1.68 6.32 13.69
CA GLY A 442 -2.53 7.48 13.62
C GLY A 442 -1.85 8.65 12.93
N ALA A 443 -2.59 9.43 12.15
CA ALA A 443 -2.12 10.67 11.56
C ALA A 443 -3.22 11.72 11.50
N GLY A 444 -2.82 12.99 11.68
CA GLY A 444 -3.67 14.15 11.54
C GLY A 444 -3.02 15.18 10.64
N TYR A 445 -3.83 15.78 9.77
CA TYR A 445 -3.46 16.89 8.92
C TYR A 445 -4.30 18.09 9.31
N TYR A 446 -3.68 19.24 9.46
CA TYR A 446 -4.28 20.45 9.96
C TYR A 446 -3.89 21.61 9.05
N ASP A 447 -4.76 22.58 8.89
CA ASP A 447 -4.44 23.82 8.21
C ASP A 447 -3.59 24.77 9.09
N GLU A 448 -3.34 25.96 8.61
CA GLU A 448 -2.59 27.01 9.32
C GLU A 448 -3.25 27.44 10.63
N ASP A 449 -4.56 27.39 10.72
CA ASP A 449 -5.36 27.69 11.92
C ASP A 449 -5.50 26.49 12.86
N ASN A 450 -4.82 25.37 12.59
CA ASN A 450 -4.92 24.09 13.29
C ASN A 450 -6.33 23.45 13.22
N ILE A 451 -7.11 23.76 12.20
CA ILE A 451 -8.37 23.08 11.92
C ILE A 451 -8.06 21.74 11.25
N PRO A 452 -8.62 20.63 11.75
CA PRO A 452 -8.35 19.33 11.16
C PRO A 452 -8.92 19.24 9.73
N VAL A 453 -8.05 18.86 8.79
CA VAL A 453 -8.39 18.66 7.37
C VAL A 453 -8.63 17.20 7.07
N GLN A 454 -7.79 16.36 7.68
CA GLN A 454 -7.80 14.92 7.47
C GLN A 454 -7.35 14.21 8.75
N LYS A 455 -7.97 13.08 9.03
CA LYS A 455 -7.59 12.19 10.14
C LYS A 455 -7.55 10.76 9.65
N ASN A 456 -6.52 10.05 10.04
CA ASN A 456 -6.32 8.63 9.73
C ASN A 456 -6.07 7.88 11.02
N LEU A 457 -6.71 6.74 11.19
CA LEU A 457 -6.43 5.82 12.29
C LEU A 457 -6.49 4.40 11.74
N LYS A 458 -5.49 3.58 12.05
CA LYS A 458 -5.43 2.18 11.63
C LYS A 458 -4.92 1.35 12.79
N LEU A 459 -5.66 0.32 13.15
CA LEU A 459 -5.24 -0.70 14.09
C LEU A 459 -4.99 -1.99 13.30
N THR A 460 -3.83 -2.59 13.46
CA THR A 460 -3.51 -3.88 12.84
C THR A 460 -3.18 -4.87 13.94
N SER A 461 -3.88 -5.99 13.98
CA SER A 461 -3.61 -7.11 14.88
C SER A 461 -3.19 -8.30 14.02
N LYS A 462 -1.95 -8.73 14.15
CA LYS A 462 -1.38 -9.87 13.43
C LYS A 462 -1.09 -10.98 14.44
N TYR A 463 -1.67 -12.15 14.23
CA TYR A 463 -1.44 -13.33 15.04
C TYR A 463 -0.79 -14.45 14.22
N THR A 464 0.40 -14.85 14.63
CA THR A 464 1.13 -15.98 14.05
C THR A 464 0.71 -17.27 14.74
N ILE A 465 -0.01 -18.13 14.04
CA ILE A 465 -0.55 -19.40 14.55
C ILE A 465 0.57 -20.46 14.60
N SER A 466 1.36 -20.53 13.54
CA SER A 466 2.49 -21.45 13.38
C SER A 466 3.51 -20.86 12.40
N ASN A 467 4.63 -21.52 12.19
CA ASN A 467 5.61 -21.07 11.20
C ASN A 467 4.94 -20.91 9.82
N GLY A 468 4.98 -19.69 9.32
CA GLY A 468 4.43 -19.31 8.03
C GLY A 468 2.93 -19.03 7.99
N LEU A 469 2.14 -19.31 9.06
CA LEU A 469 0.68 -19.05 9.05
C LEU A 469 0.32 -17.87 9.96
N ASP A 470 -0.09 -16.78 9.35
CA ASP A 470 -0.52 -15.54 10.00
C ASP A 470 -2.01 -15.29 9.77
N VAL A 471 -2.67 -14.73 10.78
CA VAL A 471 -4.00 -14.12 10.67
C VAL A 471 -3.89 -12.66 11.04
N LEU A 472 -4.48 -11.80 10.23
CA LEU A 472 -4.43 -10.37 10.41
C LEU A 472 -5.84 -9.79 10.36
N VAL A 473 -6.11 -8.84 11.27
CA VAL A 473 -7.35 -8.03 11.30
C VAL A 473 -6.93 -6.57 11.40
N SER A 474 -7.42 -5.74 10.49
CA SER A 474 -7.02 -4.33 10.41
C SER A 474 -8.22 -3.42 10.15
N PRO A 475 -8.93 -2.95 11.19
CA PRO A 475 -9.84 -1.84 11.06
C PRO A 475 -9.09 -0.53 10.83
N SER A 476 -9.65 0.33 9.98
CA SER A 476 -9.13 1.67 9.78
C SER A 476 -10.26 2.69 9.62
N PHE A 477 -9.99 3.90 10.04
CA PHE A 477 -10.84 5.07 9.93
C PHE A 477 -10.08 6.17 9.18
N TYR A 478 -10.78 6.80 8.24
CA TYR A 478 -10.28 7.92 7.49
C TYR A 478 -11.36 8.99 7.40
N GLU A 479 -11.03 10.23 7.71
CA GLU A 479 -11.91 11.39 7.60
C GLU A 479 -11.23 12.46 6.75
N LEU A 480 -11.93 12.96 5.75
CA LEU A 480 -11.45 14.04 4.86
C LEU A 480 -12.61 14.98 4.58
N ALA A 481 -12.49 16.24 4.95
CA ALA A 481 -13.51 17.28 4.74
C ALA A 481 -14.91 16.79 5.18
N ASP A 482 -14.99 16.26 6.40
CA ASP A 482 -16.20 15.69 7.02
C ASP A 482 -16.80 14.44 6.34
N ASN A 483 -16.19 13.95 5.26
CA ASN A 483 -16.50 12.63 4.72
C ASN A 483 -15.78 11.57 5.56
N ARG A 484 -16.49 10.49 5.90
CA ARG A 484 -15.98 9.43 6.77
C ARG A 484 -15.93 8.10 6.05
N PHE A 485 -14.84 7.40 6.20
CA PHE A 485 -14.58 6.11 5.59
C PHE A 485 -14.10 5.15 6.68
N TYR A 486 -14.82 4.06 6.85
CA TYR A 486 -14.43 2.97 7.75
C TYR A 486 -14.10 1.77 6.90
N ASN A 487 -12.97 1.14 7.17
CA ASN A 487 -12.56 -0.04 6.46
C ASN A 487 -12.21 -1.14 7.45
N LEU A 488 -12.54 -2.37 7.11
CA LEU A 488 -12.11 -3.56 7.83
C LEU A 488 -11.45 -4.50 6.84
N GLN A 489 -10.20 -4.80 7.08
CA GLN A 489 -9.46 -5.83 6.34
C GLN A 489 -9.21 -7.02 7.24
N THR A 490 -9.49 -8.22 6.74
CA THR A 490 -9.09 -9.48 7.37
C THR A 490 -8.26 -10.29 6.39
N GLU A 491 -7.25 -10.98 6.89
CA GLU A 491 -6.25 -11.66 6.06
C GLU A 491 -5.82 -12.96 6.76
N VAL A 492 -5.71 -14.03 5.98
CA VAL A 492 -5.02 -15.27 6.36
C VAL A 492 -3.91 -15.48 5.35
N LYS A 493 -2.67 -15.51 5.81
CA LYS A 493 -1.46 -15.63 4.96
C LYS A 493 -0.66 -16.84 5.37
N TYR A 494 -0.34 -17.71 4.42
CA TYR A 494 0.61 -18.80 4.59
C TYR A 494 1.84 -18.54 3.72
N SER A 495 3.01 -18.47 4.36
CA SER A 495 4.31 -18.27 3.71
C SER A 495 5.08 -19.59 3.68
N PHE A 496 5.74 -19.89 2.56
CA PHE A 496 6.51 -21.13 2.32
C PHE A 496 7.87 -20.85 1.69
#